data_af4fb64fe10a35cbbbed47a6d713b1f7
#
_entry.id   af4fb64fe10a35cbbbed47a6d713b1f7
#
_cell.length_a   1.000
_cell.length_b   1.000
_cell.length_c   1.000
_cell.angle_alpha   90.00
_cell.angle_beta   90.00
_cell.angle_gamma   90.00
#
_symmetry.space_group_name_H-M   'P 1'
#
loop_
_entity.id
_entity.type
_entity.pdbx_description
1 polymer ?
#
loop_
_entity_poly.entity_id
_entity_poly.type
_entity_poly.pdbx_seq_one_letter_code
_entity_poly.pdbx_strand_id
1 'polypeptide(L)'
;MSEDSKTFVTGSADTTCKMWDTETGTCYFTHQFEQPVRAVALSQGDQHMVISSDPFMGVPAALHIVDVAANREEQTNEIKISMSGPEGRINRALWGPLNRTILTGGEDGVIRLWDVETGKIVHEANDHKKQIQHLSLSHDKTHFISASLDKTAKLFDSETLECLKTYAADRPVNAAILSPILDHIILGGGQDAMAVTTTHSKAGKFDSKIFYKIYEEEIGGIRGHFGPINALAWHPDGRSFTSGGEDGYVRIHHFDNDYFRIK
;
A
#
# COMPACT_ATOMS: atom_id res chain seq x y z
N MET A 1 9.08 4.99 -4.29
CA MET A 1 9.95 6.13 -4.62
C MET A 1 11.17 6.01 -3.73
N SER A 2 12.36 6.34 -4.22
CA SER A 2 13.61 6.34 -3.45
C SER A 2 13.60 7.39 -2.35
N GLU A 3 14.45 7.21 -1.32
CA GLU A 3 14.54 8.17 -0.19
C GLU A 3 15.02 9.55 -0.65
N ASP A 4 15.91 9.59 -1.66
CA ASP A 4 16.37 10.84 -2.27
C ASP A 4 15.39 11.44 -3.29
N SER A 5 14.24 10.80 -3.50
CA SER A 5 13.19 11.19 -4.45
C SER A 5 13.63 11.26 -5.92
N LYS A 6 14.79 10.71 -6.29
CA LYS A 6 15.29 10.73 -7.68
C LYS A 6 14.83 9.56 -8.53
N THR A 7 14.39 8.47 -7.89
CA THR A 7 13.95 7.27 -8.58
C THR A 7 12.57 6.85 -8.11
N PHE A 8 11.70 6.46 -9.03
CA PHE A 8 10.49 5.71 -8.69
C PHE A 8 10.41 4.43 -9.50
N VAL A 9 9.68 3.46 -8.94
CA VAL A 9 9.52 2.14 -9.54
C VAL A 9 8.04 1.86 -9.78
N THR A 10 7.76 1.15 -10.89
CA THR A 10 6.40 0.77 -11.26
C THR A 10 6.35 -0.70 -11.63
N GLY A 11 5.33 -1.41 -11.14
CA GLY A 11 5.00 -2.76 -11.58
C GLY A 11 3.80 -2.73 -12.52
N SER A 12 3.79 -3.62 -13.51
CA SER A 12 2.76 -3.67 -14.53
C SER A 12 2.31 -5.10 -14.84
N ALA A 13 1.04 -5.22 -15.26
CA ALA A 13 0.48 -6.47 -15.75
C ALA A 13 1.11 -6.94 -17.08
N ASP A 14 1.91 -6.09 -17.74
CA ASP A 14 2.69 -6.45 -18.92
C ASP A 14 3.96 -7.25 -18.60
N THR A 15 4.07 -7.76 -17.37
CA THR A 15 5.18 -8.55 -16.86
C THR A 15 6.47 -7.78 -16.62
N THR A 16 6.41 -6.44 -16.59
CA THR A 16 7.58 -5.61 -16.38
C THR A 16 7.55 -4.87 -15.04
N CYS A 17 8.74 -4.66 -14.47
CA CYS A 17 8.99 -3.67 -13.44
C CYS A 17 9.97 -2.64 -13.99
N LYS A 18 9.59 -1.37 -13.98
CA LYS A 18 10.40 -0.30 -14.56
C LYS A 18 10.90 0.67 -13.50
N MET A 19 12.13 1.11 -13.69
CA MET A 19 12.79 2.12 -12.87
C MET A 19 12.89 3.42 -13.66
N TRP A 20 12.45 4.51 -13.04
CA TRP A 20 12.29 5.80 -13.69
C TRP A 20 13.07 6.88 -12.96
N ASP A 21 13.62 7.79 -13.71
CA ASP A 21 14.15 9.04 -13.19
C ASP A 21 13.00 10.01 -12.92
N THR A 22 12.92 10.53 -11.70
CA THR A 22 11.80 11.40 -11.26
C THR A 22 11.85 12.77 -11.93
N GLU A 23 13.05 13.31 -12.19
CA GLU A 23 13.22 14.65 -12.74
C GLU A 23 12.92 14.69 -14.25
N THR A 24 13.40 13.70 -14.97
CA THR A 24 13.25 13.65 -16.44
C THR A 24 12.03 12.85 -16.90
N GLY A 25 11.47 12.00 -16.03
CA GLY A 25 10.40 11.05 -16.38
C GLY A 25 10.86 9.93 -17.32
N THR A 26 12.18 9.73 -17.49
CA THR A 26 12.70 8.70 -18.40
C THR A 26 12.85 7.37 -17.70
N CYS A 27 12.46 6.28 -18.37
CA CYS A 27 12.74 4.92 -17.92
C CYS A 27 14.20 4.59 -18.22
N TYR A 28 14.99 4.28 -17.19
CA TYR A 28 16.40 3.92 -17.37
C TYR A 28 16.67 2.42 -17.23
N PHE A 29 15.75 1.66 -16.60
CA PHE A 29 15.88 0.21 -16.51
C PHE A 29 14.52 -0.49 -16.54
N THR A 30 14.49 -1.70 -17.12
CA THR A 30 13.29 -2.55 -17.15
C THR A 30 13.67 -3.96 -16.74
N HIS A 31 13.12 -4.42 -15.62
CA HIS A 31 13.15 -5.83 -15.22
C HIS A 31 12.03 -6.57 -15.93
N GLN A 32 12.36 -7.71 -16.56
CA GLN A 32 11.41 -8.57 -17.24
C GLN A 32 11.14 -9.81 -16.40
N PHE A 33 9.86 -10.13 -16.19
CA PHE A 33 9.38 -11.32 -15.49
C PHE A 33 8.56 -12.21 -16.43
N GLU A 34 8.26 -13.43 -16.02
CA GLU A 34 7.35 -14.33 -16.75
C GLU A 34 5.88 -14.11 -16.34
N GLN A 35 5.65 -13.50 -15.17
CA GLN A 35 4.35 -13.27 -14.58
C GLN A 35 4.06 -11.77 -14.45
N PRO A 36 2.75 -11.36 -14.43
CA PRO A 36 2.38 -9.98 -14.16
C PRO A 36 2.95 -9.48 -12.83
N VAL A 37 3.48 -8.27 -12.82
CA VAL A 37 4.02 -7.61 -11.62
C VAL A 37 2.96 -6.72 -11.00
N ARG A 38 2.72 -6.87 -9.68
CA ARG A 38 1.67 -6.13 -8.98
C ARG A 38 2.20 -5.15 -7.95
N ALA A 39 2.92 -5.62 -6.95
CA ALA A 39 3.46 -4.76 -5.91
C ALA A 39 4.97 -4.59 -6.07
N VAL A 40 5.43 -3.37 -5.85
CA VAL A 40 6.86 -3.04 -5.87
C VAL A 40 7.15 -2.08 -4.71
N ALA A 41 8.26 -2.29 -4.01
CA ALA A 41 8.71 -1.38 -2.97
C ALA A 41 10.24 -1.38 -2.86
N LEU A 42 10.81 -0.18 -2.74
CA LEU A 42 12.23 0.01 -2.44
C LEU A 42 12.48 -0.21 -0.95
N SER A 43 13.61 -0.79 -0.62
CA SER A 43 14.09 -0.95 0.76
C SER A 43 14.53 0.39 1.34
N GLN A 44 14.70 0.44 2.65
CA GLN A 44 15.34 1.59 3.28
C GLN A 44 16.79 1.68 2.83
N GLY A 45 17.22 2.89 2.45
CA GLY A 45 18.54 3.12 1.86
C GLY A 45 18.65 2.70 0.40
N ASP A 46 17.53 2.35 -0.25
CA ASP A 46 17.40 2.09 -1.68
C ASP A 46 18.34 1.03 -2.27
N GLN A 47 18.86 0.11 -1.43
CA GLN A 47 19.81 -0.92 -1.88
C GLN A 47 19.13 -2.15 -2.50
N HIS A 48 17.87 -2.39 -2.14
CA HIS A 48 17.11 -3.54 -2.62
C HIS A 48 15.69 -3.10 -3.03
N MET A 49 15.07 -3.91 -3.85
CA MET A 49 13.68 -3.75 -4.24
C MET A 49 12.97 -5.09 -4.09
N VAL A 50 11.78 -5.09 -3.47
CA VAL A 50 10.88 -6.24 -3.50
C VAL A 50 9.86 -6.06 -4.61
N ILE A 51 9.61 -7.14 -5.35
CA ILE A 51 8.70 -7.21 -6.47
C ILE A 51 7.79 -8.41 -6.26
N SER A 52 6.46 -8.23 -6.29
CA SER A 52 5.54 -9.36 -6.29
C SER A 52 5.09 -9.69 -7.70
N SER A 53 5.12 -10.97 -8.05
CA SER A 53 4.50 -11.50 -9.25
C SER A 53 3.17 -12.17 -8.94
N ASP A 54 2.19 -12.01 -9.85
CA ASP A 54 0.86 -12.63 -9.73
C ASP A 54 0.91 -14.13 -10.06
N PRO A 55 0.00 -14.94 -9.53
CA PRO A 55 -0.12 -16.34 -9.95
C PRO A 55 -0.50 -16.39 -11.43
N PHE A 56 0.18 -17.26 -12.18
CA PHE A 56 -0.03 -17.40 -13.62
C PHE A 56 0.25 -18.83 -14.08
N MET A 57 -0.63 -19.42 -14.91
CA MET A 57 -0.50 -20.76 -15.49
C MET A 57 -0.13 -21.87 -14.49
N GLY A 58 -0.70 -21.85 -13.28
CA GLY A 58 -0.42 -22.86 -12.24
C GLY A 58 0.83 -22.59 -11.41
N VAL A 59 1.56 -21.51 -11.68
CA VAL A 59 2.65 -21.03 -10.83
C VAL A 59 2.06 -20.09 -9.80
N PRO A 60 2.31 -20.28 -8.48
CA PRO A 60 1.79 -19.40 -7.43
C PRO A 60 2.41 -17.99 -7.52
N ALA A 61 1.83 -17.06 -6.78
CA ALA A 61 2.45 -15.76 -6.57
C ALA A 61 3.84 -15.91 -5.97
N ALA A 62 4.73 -14.98 -6.25
CA ALA A 62 6.07 -14.98 -5.67
C ALA A 62 6.51 -13.56 -5.29
N LEU A 63 7.46 -13.51 -4.35
CA LEU A 63 8.19 -12.29 -4.00
C LEU A 63 9.62 -12.46 -4.50
N HIS A 64 10.09 -11.48 -5.25
CA HIS A 64 11.44 -11.42 -5.77
C HIS A 64 12.17 -10.24 -5.14
N ILE A 65 13.37 -10.47 -4.64
CA ILE A 65 14.26 -9.42 -4.18
C ILE A 65 15.36 -9.25 -5.21
N VAL A 66 15.52 -8.02 -5.67
CA VAL A 66 16.58 -7.63 -6.60
C VAL A 66 17.42 -6.52 -5.98
N ASP A 67 18.70 -6.48 -6.33
CA ASP A 67 19.58 -5.41 -5.91
C ASP A 67 19.35 -4.17 -6.78
N VAL A 68 19.40 -3.01 -6.14
CA VAL A 68 19.36 -1.72 -6.82
C VAL A 68 20.78 -1.17 -6.88
N ALA A 69 21.33 -1.03 -8.09
CA ALA A 69 22.68 -0.55 -8.27
C ALA A 69 22.78 0.95 -7.95
N ALA A 70 23.83 1.33 -7.25
CA ALA A 70 24.12 2.74 -6.97
C ALA A 70 24.39 3.54 -8.27
N ASN A 71 25.00 2.89 -9.25
CA ASN A 71 25.15 3.42 -10.61
C ASN A 71 24.10 2.80 -11.53
N ARG A 72 23.26 3.62 -12.13
CA ARG A 72 22.15 3.20 -13.00
C ARG A 72 22.58 2.34 -14.19
N GLU A 73 23.79 2.55 -14.70
CA GLU A 73 24.35 1.81 -15.84
C GLU A 73 24.74 0.36 -15.47
N GLU A 74 24.93 0.09 -14.18
CA GLU A 74 25.32 -1.23 -13.66
C GLU A 74 24.11 -2.06 -13.20
N GLN A 75 22.89 -1.53 -13.34
CA GLN A 75 21.69 -2.26 -12.95
C GLN A 75 21.54 -3.54 -13.78
N THR A 76 21.28 -4.64 -13.09
CA THR A 76 21.10 -5.97 -13.69
C THR A 76 19.69 -6.51 -13.48
N ASN A 77 19.32 -7.51 -14.25
CA ASN A 77 18.04 -8.21 -14.11
C ASN A 77 18.15 -9.46 -13.18
N GLU A 78 19.20 -9.53 -12.38
CA GLU A 78 19.45 -10.67 -11.51
C GLU A 78 18.53 -10.66 -10.29
N ILE A 79 17.82 -11.77 -10.09
CA ILE A 79 16.97 -11.98 -8.91
C ILE A 79 17.86 -12.59 -7.82
N LYS A 80 18.05 -11.89 -6.71
CA LYS A 80 18.85 -12.32 -5.58
C LYS A 80 18.15 -13.41 -4.76
N ILE A 81 16.90 -13.21 -4.47
CA ILE A 81 16.06 -14.12 -3.67
C ILE A 81 14.69 -14.23 -4.32
N SER A 82 14.18 -15.46 -4.41
CA SER A 82 12.79 -15.71 -4.81
C SER A 82 12.09 -16.53 -3.74
N MET A 83 10.96 -16.02 -3.26
CA MET A 83 10.14 -16.65 -2.21
C MET A 83 8.79 -17.01 -2.80
N SER A 84 8.39 -18.29 -2.69
CA SER A 84 7.09 -18.74 -3.14
C SER A 84 5.99 -18.18 -2.23
N GLY A 85 5.05 -17.50 -2.82
CA GLY A 85 3.93 -16.86 -2.13
C GLY A 85 2.69 -17.75 -1.99
N PRO A 86 1.56 -17.15 -1.59
CA PRO A 86 0.28 -17.82 -1.52
C PRO A 86 -0.28 -18.17 -2.93
N GLU A 87 -1.34 -18.97 -2.98
CA GLU A 87 -2.04 -19.27 -4.24
C GLU A 87 -2.71 -18.01 -4.84
N GLY A 88 -3.17 -17.09 -3.99
CA GLY A 88 -3.79 -15.82 -4.38
C GLY A 88 -2.77 -14.71 -4.66
N ARG A 89 -3.26 -13.60 -5.20
CA ARG A 89 -2.44 -12.42 -5.52
C ARG A 89 -1.93 -11.71 -4.28
N ILE A 90 -0.71 -11.20 -4.36
CA ILE A 90 -0.13 -10.28 -3.36
C ILE A 90 -0.39 -8.85 -3.85
N ASN A 91 -1.35 -8.15 -3.24
CA ASN A 91 -1.73 -6.81 -3.65
C ASN A 91 -0.75 -5.73 -3.19
N ARG A 92 -0.09 -5.93 -2.04
CA ARG A 92 0.90 -5.02 -1.47
C ARG A 92 2.05 -5.76 -0.83
N ALA A 93 3.23 -5.20 -0.97
CA ALA A 93 4.44 -5.64 -0.29
C ALA A 93 5.18 -4.39 0.23
N LEU A 94 5.63 -4.42 1.48
CA LEU A 94 6.33 -3.33 2.15
C LEU A 94 7.55 -3.88 2.88
N TRP A 95 8.64 -3.12 2.90
CA TRP A 95 9.80 -3.42 3.73
C TRP A 95 9.53 -3.06 5.18
N GLY A 96 9.75 -4.02 6.07
CA GLY A 96 9.71 -3.80 7.51
C GLY A 96 10.95 -3.07 8.04
N PRO A 97 11.06 -2.92 9.38
CA PRO A 97 12.17 -2.26 10.01
C PRO A 97 13.53 -2.89 9.63
N LEU A 98 14.53 -2.03 9.42
CA LEU A 98 15.92 -2.43 9.12
C LEU A 98 16.07 -3.38 7.90
N ASN A 99 15.10 -3.43 7.01
CA ASN A 99 15.07 -4.30 5.83
C ASN A 99 15.18 -5.80 6.14
N ARG A 100 14.88 -6.22 7.38
CA ARG A 100 14.96 -7.63 7.80
C ARG A 100 13.73 -8.43 7.41
N THR A 101 12.61 -7.74 7.29
CA THR A 101 11.32 -8.38 7.02
C THR A 101 10.59 -7.71 5.86
N ILE A 102 9.66 -8.45 5.26
CA ILE A 102 8.72 -7.95 4.25
C ILE A 102 7.31 -8.26 4.76
N LEU A 103 6.46 -7.23 4.76
CA LEU A 103 5.02 -7.34 5.03
C LEU A 103 4.27 -7.48 3.71
N THR A 104 3.37 -8.46 3.62
CA THR A 104 2.51 -8.62 2.45
C THR A 104 1.05 -8.75 2.85
N GLY A 105 0.17 -8.26 1.99
CA GLY A 105 -1.27 -8.45 2.09
C GLY A 105 -1.86 -8.72 0.71
N GLY A 106 -2.81 -9.62 0.65
CA GLY A 106 -3.27 -10.14 -0.63
C GLY A 106 -4.75 -10.47 -0.72
N GLU A 107 -5.08 -11.20 -1.76
CA GLU A 107 -6.43 -11.59 -2.16
C GLU A 107 -7.10 -12.54 -1.16
N ASP A 108 -6.30 -13.34 -0.46
CA ASP A 108 -6.76 -14.27 0.57
C ASP A 108 -7.15 -13.60 1.89
N GLY A 109 -6.87 -12.29 2.06
CA GLY A 109 -7.16 -11.54 3.27
C GLY A 109 -6.15 -11.77 4.40
N VAL A 110 -5.05 -12.47 4.13
CA VAL A 110 -4.00 -12.78 5.09
C VAL A 110 -2.87 -11.77 4.99
N ILE A 111 -2.43 -11.29 6.15
CA ILE A 111 -1.19 -10.50 6.26
C ILE A 111 -0.07 -11.47 6.64
N ARG A 112 1.06 -11.39 5.92
CA ARG A 112 2.23 -12.24 6.16
C ARG A 112 3.46 -11.39 6.41
N LEU A 113 4.23 -11.80 7.40
CA LEU A 113 5.55 -11.28 7.69
C LEU A 113 6.59 -12.31 7.24
N TRP A 114 7.44 -11.91 6.31
CA TRP A 114 8.49 -12.73 5.75
C TRP A 114 9.84 -12.30 6.29
N ASP A 115 10.67 -13.23 6.63
CA ASP A 115 12.08 -12.98 6.92
C ASP A 115 12.89 -12.98 5.60
N VAL A 116 13.63 -11.91 5.38
CA VAL A 116 14.37 -11.68 4.12
C VAL A 116 15.57 -12.64 3.98
N GLU A 117 16.21 -12.99 5.09
CA GLU A 117 17.42 -13.83 5.08
C GLU A 117 17.06 -15.30 4.80
N THR A 118 16.03 -15.80 5.44
CA THR A 118 15.60 -17.19 5.31
C THR A 118 14.61 -17.43 4.18
N GLY A 119 13.93 -16.38 3.72
CA GLY A 119 12.85 -16.44 2.72
C GLY A 119 11.58 -17.12 3.23
N LYS A 120 11.41 -17.26 4.55
CA LYS A 120 10.28 -17.95 5.16
C LYS A 120 9.29 -16.99 5.81
N ILE A 121 8.04 -17.44 5.89
CA ILE A 121 7.01 -16.74 6.65
C ILE A 121 7.30 -16.94 8.15
N VAL A 122 7.38 -15.83 8.89
CA VAL A 122 7.60 -15.80 10.35
C VAL A 122 6.26 -15.74 11.07
N HIS A 123 5.36 -14.87 10.62
CA HIS A 123 4.03 -14.67 11.22
C HIS A 123 2.97 -14.52 10.14
N GLU A 124 1.74 -14.92 10.48
CA GLU A 124 0.54 -14.72 9.67
C GLU A 124 -0.60 -14.19 10.55
N ALA A 125 -1.34 -13.21 10.02
CA ALA A 125 -2.54 -12.68 10.65
C ALA A 125 -3.75 -12.84 9.72
N ASN A 126 -4.80 -13.51 10.21
CA ASN A 126 -6.03 -13.85 9.47
C ASN A 126 -7.23 -13.03 9.98
N ASP A 127 -7.01 -11.75 10.27
CA ASP A 127 -8.02 -10.88 10.88
C ASP A 127 -9.03 -10.31 9.87
N HIS A 128 -8.67 -10.24 8.59
CA HIS A 128 -9.57 -9.77 7.54
C HIS A 128 -10.40 -10.89 6.92
N LYS A 129 -11.67 -10.56 6.61
CA LYS A 129 -12.64 -11.51 6.01
C LYS A 129 -12.66 -11.48 4.49
N LYS A 130 -11.99 -10.50 3.89
CA LYS A 130 -11.89 -10.31 2.44
C LYS A 130 -10.51 -9.80 2.10
N GLN A 131 -10.24 -9.72 0.79
CA GLN A 131 -8.95 -9.28 0.26
C GLN A 131 -8.49 -7.93 0.84
N ILE A 132 -7.19 -7.86 1.07
CA ILE A 132 -6.49 -6.66 1.49
C ILE A 132 -6.08 -5.90 0.23
N GLN A 133 -6.46 -4.62 0.15
CA GLN A 133 -6.16 -3.75 -0.99
C GLN A 133 -4.92 -2.91 -0.77
N HIS A 134 -4.68 -2.50 0.48
CA HIS A 134 -3.60 -1.58 0.80
C HIS A 134 -2.98 -1.89 2.15
N LEU A 135 -1.68 -1.67 2.24
CA LEU A 135 -0.89 -1.62 3.47
C LEU A 135 -0.10 -0.32 3.49
N SER A 136 -0.01 0.31 4.65
CA SER A 136 0.80 1.51 4.85
C SER A 136 1.47 1.47 6.21
N LEU A 137 2.80 1.65 6.26
CA LEU A 137 3.56 1.73 7.49
C LEU A 137 3.42 3.12 8.14
N SER A 138 3.51 3.16 9.46
CA SER A 138 3.73 4.39 10.21
C SER A 138 5.12 4.98 9.89
N HIS A 139 5.32 6.25 10.21
CA HIS A 139 6.60 6.91 9.96
C HIS A 139 7.77 6.24 10.72
N ASP A 140 7.53 5.80 11.93
CA ASP A 140 8.48 5.09 12.79
C ASP A 140 8.59 3.59 12.47
N LYS A 141 7.76 3.08 11.55
CA LYS A 141 7.68 1.66 11.14
C LYS A 141 7.33 0.66 12.26
N THR A 142 6.90 1.14 13.41
CA THR A 142 6.48 0.26 14.53
C THR A 142 5.10 -0.33 14.31
N HIS A 143 4.26 0.35 13.52
CA HIS A 143 2.89 -0.05 13.22
C HIS A 143 2.63 0.03 11.73
N PHE A 144 1.62 -0.67 11.27
CA PHE A 144 1.08 -0.48 9.93
C PHE A 144 -0.44 -0.58 9.94
N ILE A 145 -1.06 0.03 8.94
CA ILE A 145 -2.49 -0.07 8.73
C ILE A 145 -2.78 -0.85 7.45
N SER A 146 -3.78 -1.72 7.53
CA SER A 146 -4.32 -2.45 6.38
C SER A 146 -5.68 -1.88 5.98
N ALA A 147 -6.01 -1.95 4.70
CA ALA A 147 -7.33 -1.65 4.17
C ALA A 147 -7.89 -2.86 3.44
N SER A 148 -9.15 -3.21 3.73
CA SER A 148 -9.78 -4.40 3.15
C SER A 148 -11.19 -4.13 2.61
N LEU A 149 -11.58 -4.95 1.64
CA LEU A 149 -12.95 -4.97 1.11
C LEU A 149 -13.98 -5.52 2.11
N ASP A 150 -13.56 -5.98 3.30
CA ASP A 150 -14.45 -6.35 4.40
C ASP A 150 -15.05 -5.13 5.13
N LYS A 151 -14.80 -3.92 4.62
CA LYS A 151 -15.22 -2.63 5.16
C LYS A 151 -14.49 -2.22 6.44
N THR A 152 -13.33 -2.78 6.68
CA THR A 152 -12.50 -2.41 7.82
C THR A 152 -11.10 -1.99 7.37
N ALA A 153 -10.52 -1.08 8.14
CA ALA A 153 -9.08 -0.90 8.21
C ALA A 153 -8.61 -1.33 9.60
N LYS A 154 -7.46 -1.96 9.69
CA LYS A 154 -6.93 -2.49 10.95
C LYS A 154 -5.50 -2.02 11.16
N LEU A 155 -5.22 -1.62 12.39
CA LEU A 155 -3.89 -1.23 12.84
C LEU A 155 -3.21 -2.44 13.49
N PHE A 156 -2.01 -2.74 13.05
CA PHE A 156 -1.21 -3.85 13.53
C PHE A 156 0.14 -3.40 14.05
N ASP A 157 0.68 -4.14 14.98
CA ASP A 157 2.10 -4.10 15.31
C ASP A 157 2.92 -4.72 14.17
N SER A 158 4.03 -4.09 13.77
CA SER A 158 4.80 -4.50 12.59
C SER A 158 5.69 -5.71 12.81
N GLU A 159 5.98 -6.08 14.06
CA GLU A 159 6.83 -7.23 14.40
C GLU A 159 6.02 -8.46 14.74
N THR A 160 4.95 -8.29 15.53
CA THR A 160 4.13 -9.39 16.05
C THR A 160 2.93 -9.72 15.19
N LEU A 161 2.50 -8.83 14.32
CA LEU A 161 1.23 -8.84 13.58
C LEU A 161 -0.01 -8.87 14.50
N GLU A 162 0.11 -8.45 15.75
CA GLU A 162 -1.04 -8.31 16.64
C GLU A 162 -1.95 -7.18 16.15
N CYS A 163 -3.26 -7.48 16.03
CA CYS A 163 -4.26 -6.48 15.67
C CYS A 163 -4.56 -5.59 16.89
N LEU A 164 -4.11 -4.34 16.83
CA LEU A 164 -4.25 -3.37 17.91
C LEU A 164 -5.61 -2.66 17.90
N LYS A 165 -6.08 -2.29 16.69
CA LYS A 165 -7.29 -1.47 16.49
C LYS A 165 -8.03 -1.85 15.22
N THR A 166 -9.35 -1.61 15.21
CA THR A 166 -10.20 -1.85 14.04
C THR A 166 -11.09 -0.65 13.76
N TYR A 167 -10.96 -0.08 12.56
CA TYR A 167 -11.75 1.06 12.08
C TYR A 167 -12.79 0.55 11.10
N ALA A 168 -14.06 0.64 11.49
CA ALA A 168 -15.17 0.18 10.68
C ALA A 168 -15.66 1.30 9.76
N ALA A 169 -15.83 0.98 8.49
CA ALA A 169 -16.44 1.85 7.51
C ALA A 169 -17.77 1.26 7.03
N ASP A 170 -18.63 2.12 6.49
CA ASP A 170 -19.90 1.71 5.86
C ASP A 170 -19.71 1.06 4.49
N ARG A 171 -18.50 1.21 3.89
CA ARG A 171 -18.14 0.76 2.54
C ARG A 171 -16.80 0.06 2.52
N PRO A 172 -16.48 -0.70 1.43
CA PRO A 172 -15.16 -1.26 1.21
C PRO A 172 -14.07 -0.19 1.33
N VAL A 173 -12.98 -0.54 2.01
CA VAL A 173 -11.82 0.34 2.18
C VAL A 173 -10.74 -0.12 1.21
N ASN A 174 -10.39 0.76 0.25
CA ASN A 174 -9.39 0.46 -0.77
C ASN A 174 -8.00 0.98 -0.39
N ALA A 175 -7.96 2.06 0.39
CA ALA A 175 -6.71 2.65 0.87
C ALA A 175 -6.86 3.15 2.31
N ALA A 176 -5.80 3.01 3.10
CA ALA A 176 -5.69 3.53 4.46
C ALA A 176 -4.28 4.04 4.69
N ILE A 177 -4.16 5.19 5.34
CA ILE A 177 -2.88 5.83 5.63
C ILE A 177 -2.86 6.42 7.04
N LEU A 178 -1.67 6.38 7.64
CA LEU A 178 -1.39 6.93 8.97
C LEU A 178 -0.79 8.33 8.85
N SER A 179 -1.25 9.27 9.64
CA SER A 179 -0.64 10.60 9.70
C SER A 179 0.77 10.51 10.28
N PRO A 180 1.77 11.21 9.70
CA PRO A 180 3.13 11.20 10.22
C PRO A 180 3.32 12.06 11.48
N ILE A 181 2.38 12.97 11.81
CA ILE A 181 2.54 13.95 12.89
C ILE A 181 1.42 13.93 13.92
N LEU A 182 0.24 13.41 13.58
CA LEU A 182 -0.93 13.34 14.48
C LEU A 182 -1.43 11.91 14.60
N ASP A 183 -2.17 11.63 15.67
CA ASP A 183 -2.84 10.34 15.86
C ASP A 183 -4.12 10.24 15.03
N HIS A 184 -3.97 10.49 13.72
CA HIS A 184 -5.07 10.45 12.76
C HIS A 184 -4.81 9.41 11.66
N ILE A 185 -5.90 8.85 11.16
CA ILE A 185 -5.92 7.88 10.08
C ILE A 185 -6.87 8.38 9.01
N ILE A 186 -6.50 8.23 7.75
CA ILE A 186 -7.40 8.52 6.63
C ILE A 186 -7.72 7.22 5.91
N LEU A 187 -9.02 6.97 5.72
CA LEU A 187 -9.54 5.86 4.96
C LEU A 187 -10.16 6.37 3.67
N GLY A 188 -9.83 5.74 2.56
CA GLY A 188 -10.44 5.96 1.26
C GLY A 188 -11.01 4.67 0.72
N GLY A 189 -12.11 4.77 0.00
CA GLY A 189 -12.74 3.60 -0.59
C GLY A 189 -14.03 3.95 -1.29
N GLY A 190 -14.87 2.97 -1.44
CA GLY A 190 -16.15 3.08 -2.12
C GLY A 190 -16.54 1.75 -2.73
N GLN A 191 -17.74 1.66 -3.22
CA GLN A 191 -18.22 0.51 -3.96
C GLN A 191 -17.98 0.75 -5.44
N ASP A 192 -17.55 -0.30 -6.15
CA ASP A 192 -17.34 -0.28 -7.60
C ASP A 192 -18.48 0.42 -8.33
N ALA A 193 -18.17 1.25 -9.32
CA ALA A 193 -19.15 1.99 -10.10
C ALA A 193 -20.17 1.07 -10.78
N MET A 194 -19.80 -0.15 -11.16
CA MET A 194 -20.70 -1.16 -11.71
C MET A 194 -21.75 -1.65 -10.69
N ALA A 195 -21.44 -1.63 -9.40
CA ALA A 195 -22.36 -2.03 -8.34
C ALA A 195 -23.27 -0.88 -7.86
N VAL A 196 -22.93 0.37 -8.20
CA VAL A 196 -23.70 1.59 -7.83
C VAL A 196 -25.02 1.71 -8.62
N THR A 197 -25.13 1.10 -9.79
CA THR A 197 -26.36 1.15 -10.63
C THR A 197 -27.58 0.47 -10.00
N THR A 198 -27.41 -0.28 -8.91
CA THR A 198 -28.48 -1.02 -8.22
C THR A 198 -28.81 -0.51 -6.83
N THR A 199 -28.17 0.54 -6.32
CA THR A 199 -28.36 1.03 -4.95
C THR A 199 -28.77 2.50 -4.88
N HIS A 200 -29.67 2.80 -3.92
CA HIS A 200 -30.30 4.10 -3.67
C HIS A 200 -29.34 5.32 -3.68
N SER A 201 -29.92 6.51 -3.85
CA SER A 201 -29.31 7.85 -3.91
C SER A 201 -28.29 8.23 -2.80
N LYS A 202 -28.08 7.40 -1.79
CA LYS A 202 -27.01 7.53 -0.79
C LYS A 202 -25.68 6.90 -1.23
N ALA A 203 -25.65 6.20 -2.36
CA ALA A 203 -24.48 5.46 -2.85
C ALA A 203 -23.33 6.33 -3.36
N GLY A 204 -23.55 7.59 -3.67
CA GLY A 204 -22.60 8.52 -4.29
C GLY A 204 -21.71 9.32 -3.33
N LYS A 205 -21.45 8.86 -2.11
CA LYS A 205 -20.52 9.55 -1.20
C LYS A 205 -19.17 8.84 -1.21
N PHE A 206 -18.24 9.40 -1.93
CA PHE A 206 -16.85 8.92 -2.00
C PHE A 206 -15.96 9.87 -1.18
N ASP A 207 -16.10 9.79 0.14
CA ASP A 207 -15.42 10.67 1.07
C ASP A 207 -14.16 9.97 1.59
N SER A 208 -13.06 10.72 1.73
CA SER A 208 -11.92 10.31 2.56
C SER A 208 -12.32 10.53 4.02
N LYS A 209 -12.48 9.45 4.78
CA LYS A 209 -12.86 9.51 6.19
C LYS A 209 -11.66 9.65 7.09
N ILE A 210 -11.74 10.53 8.08
CA ILE A 210 -10.68 10.76 9.06
C ILE A 210 -11.11 10.20 10.41
N PHE A 211 -10.23 9.41 11.03
CA PHE A 211 -10.44 8.78 12.33
C PHE A 211 -9.34 9.17 13.32
N TYR A 212 -9.70 9.23 14.60
CA TYR A 212 -8.72 9.16 15.67
C TYR A 212 -8.11 7.76 15.76
N LYS A 213 -6.76 7.69 15.73
CA LYS A 213 -6.03 6.43 15.83
C LYS A 213 -6.27 5.72 17.16
N ILE A 214 -6.37 6.48 18.26
CA ILE A 214 -6.47 5.95 19.61
C ILE A 214 -7.90 5.54 19.96
N TYR A 215 -8.88 6.38 19.61
CA TYR A 215 -10.29 6.21 20.03
C TYR A 215 -11.16 5.47 19.03
N GLU A 216 -10.66 5.23 17.82
CA GLU A 216 -11.42 4.60 16.71
C GLU A 216 -12.66 5.40 16.28
N GLU A 217 -12.73 6.68 16.65
CA GLU A 217 -13.85 7.56 16.36
C GLU A 217 -13.64 8.31 15.03
N GLU A 218 -14.71 8.40 14.21
CA GLU A 218 -14.70 9.21 12.99
C GLU A 218 -14.78 10.69 13.37
N ILE A 219 -13.74 11.47 12.99
CA ILE A 219 -13.66 12.91 13.22
C ILE A 219 -14.45 13.66 12.14
N GLY A 220 -14.38 13.16 10.90
CA GLY A 220 -15.00 13.82 9.75
C GLY A 220 -14.61 13.18 8.43
N GLY A 221 -15.02 13.84 7.36
CA GLY A 221 -14.74 13.36 6.00
C GLY A 221 -14.49 14.49 5.02
N ILE A 222 -13.56 14.25 4.10
CA ILE A 222 -13.20 15.17 3.01
C ILE A 222 -13.84 14.67 1.73
N ARG A 223 -14.70 15.49 1.15
CA ARG A 223 -15.40 15.20 -0.10
C ARG A 223 -14.62 15.76 -1.30
N GLY A 224 -14.83 15.15 -2.45
CA GLY A 224 -14.23 15.67 -3.68
C GLY A 224 -14.26 14.68 -4.83
N HIS A 225 -14.21 13.39 -4.58
CA HIS A 225 -14.29 12.37 -5.62
C HIS A 225 -15.72 12.01 -6.00
N PHE A 226 -15.91 11.68 -7.27
CA PHE A 226 -17.16 11.18 -7.84
C PHE A 226 -17.13 9.67 -8.10
N GLY A 227 -16.06 9.01 -7.72
CA GLY A 227 -15.85 7.55 -7.78
C GLY A 227 -15.07 7.04 -6.58
N PRO A 228 -14.94 5.72 -6.44
CA PRO A 228 -14.15 5.10 -5.38
C PRO A 228 -12.74 5.65 -5.30
N ILE A 229 -12.23 5.85 -4.09
CA ILE A 229 -10.87 6.28 -3.84
C ILE A 229 -10.01 5.03 -3.71
N ASN A 230 -9.04 4.86 -4.60
CA ASN A 230 -8.20 3.66 -4.67
C ASN A 230 -6.78 3.88 -4.15
N ALA A 231 -6.34 5.13 -4.06
CA ALA A 231 -5.00 5.46 -3.59
C ALA A 231 -5.03 6.67 -2.65
N LEU A 232 -4.26 6.57 -1.58
CA LEU A 232 -4.01 7.66 -0.64
C LEU A 232 -2.52 7.72 -0.34
N ALA A 233 -1.98 8.92 -0.17
CA ALA A 233 -0.62 9.13 0.28
C ALA A 233 -0.52 10.42 1.11
N TRP A 234 0.11 10.35 2.29
CA TRP A 234 0.47 11.53 3.04
C TRP A 234 1.70 12.20 2.44
N HIS A 235 1.71 13.51 2.45
CA HIS A 235 2.94 14.26 2.28
C HIS A 235 3.81 14.10 3.54
N PRO A 236 5.12 13.96 3.43
CA PRO A 236 6.00 13.70 4.59
C PRO A 236 5.92 14.74 5.71
N ASP A 237 5.57 16.00 5.39
CA ASP A 237 5.38 17.05 6.37
C ASP A 237 4.08 16.93 7.19
N GLY A 238 3.20 16.01 6.81
CA GLY A 238 1.91 15.78 7.47
C GLY A 238 0.88 16.89 7.30
N ARG A 239 1.13 17.89 6.44
CA ARG A 239 0.23 19.04 6.24
C ARG A 239 -0.74 18.85 5.07
N SER A 240 -0.51 17.87 4.27
CA SER A 240 -1.36 17.54 3.13
C SER A 240 -1.37 16.05 2.84
N PHE A 241 -2.39 15.59 2.16
CA PHE A 241 -2.45 14.26 1.59
C PHE A 241 -3.00 14.30 0.17
N THR A 242 -2.68 13.27 -0.59
CA THR A 242 -3.13 13.11 -1.96
C THR A 242 -4.10 11.93 -2.03
N SER A 243 -5.18 12.09 -2.79
CA SER A 243 -6.14 11.02 -3.08
C SER A 243 -6.28 10.82 -4.59
N GLY A 244 -6.35 9.56 -5.01
CA GLY A 244 -6.61 9.15 -6.40
C GLY A 244 -7.87 8.29 -6.48
N GLY A 245 -8.78 8.63 -7.37
CA GLY A 245 -10.06 7.96 -7.52
C GLY A 245 -10.33 7.46 -8.94
N GLU A 246 -11.35 6.60 -9.07
CA GLU A 246 -11.83 6.07 -10.36
C GLU A 246 -12.47 7.15 -11.25
N ASP A 247 -12.73 8.34 -10.71
CA ASP A 247 -13.17 9.50 -11.46
C ASP A 247 -12.08 10.12 -12.35
N GLY A 248 -10.87 9.52 -12.35
CA GLY A 248 -9.74 9.96 -13.17
C GLY A 248 -8.99 11.18 -12.61
N TYR A 249 -9.33 11.62 -11.40
CA TYR A 249 -8.67 12.77 -10.78
C TYR A 249 -7.74 12.35 -9.65
N VAL A 250 -6.62 13.07 -9.55
CA VAL A 250 -5.75 13.10 -8.38
C VAL A 250 -5.96 14.45 -7.69
N ARG A 251 -6.27 14.42 -6.40
CA ARG A 251 -6.52 15.63 -5.60
C ARG A 251 -5.52 15.74 -4.46
N ILE A 252 -5.01 16.95 -4.26
CA ILE A 252 -4.17 17.30 -3.13
C ILE A 252 -5.01 18.09 -2.14
N HIS A 253 -5.09 17.60 -0.91
CA HIS A 253 -5.85 18.22 0.18
C HIS A 253 -4.87 18.82 1.18
N HIS A 254 -4.97 20.11 1.41
CA HIS A 254 -4.17 20.82 2.41
C HIS A 254 -5.02 21.05 3.65
N PHE A 255 -4.46 20.73 4.81
CA PHE A 255 -5.08 21.03 6.09
C PHE A 255 -4.77 22.47 6.50
N ASP A 256 -5.76 23.12 7.10
CA ASP A 256 -5.59 24.46 7.70
C ASP A 256 -4.94 24.37 9.09
N ASN A 257 -4.63 25.53 9.66
CA ASN A 257 -4.01 25.59 10.98
C ASN A 257 -4.95 25.13 12.11
N ASP A 258 -6.25 25.14 11.90
CA ASP A 258 -7.22 24.73 12.91
C ASP A 258 -7.25 23.22 13.06
N TYR A 259 -7.01 22.47 11.97
CA TYR A 259 -6.84 21.02 12.02
C TYR A 259 -5.72 20.57 12.99
N PHE A 260 -4.62 21.31 13.05
CA PHE A 260 -3.48 20.97 13.92
C PHE A 260 -3.70 21.36 15.39
N ARG A 261 -4.78 22.06 15.70
CA ARG A 261 -5.20 22.41 17.08
C ARG A 261 -6.18 21.41 17.68
N ILE A 262 -6.72 20.51 16.88
CA ILE A 262 -7.60 19.45 17.35
C ILE A 262 -6.72 18.47 18.17
N LYS A 263 -6.97 18.40 19.48
CA LYS A 263 -6.27 17.51 20.41
C LYS A 263 -7.16 16.33 20.76
#